data_084c00f93cba33a7cfe12b05919f4cec
#
_entry.id   084c00f93cba33a7cfe12b05919f4cec
#
_cell.length_a   1.000
_cell.length_b   1.000
_cell.length_c   1.000
_cell.angle_alpha   90.00
_cell.angle_beta   90.00
_cell.angle_gamma   90.00
#
_symmetry.space_group_name_H-M   'P 1'
#
loop_
_entity.id
_entity.type
_entity.pdbx_description
1 polymer ?
#
loop_
_entity_poly.entity_id
_entity_poly.type
_entity_poly.pdbx_seq_one_letter_code
_entity_poly.pdbx_strand_id
1 'polypeptide(L)' 'KKYEKWKDIVIISGQQGLSLIKGFSDEALKGAWDAYRSSRLNQQYRVIYKIIANEVYVQVEHVSPHDYRRKN' A
#
# COMPACT_ATOMS: atom_id res chain seq x y z
N LYS A 1 8.71 -10.07 8.39
CA LYS A 1 7.59 -10.18 7.53
C LYS A 1 7.50 -9.03 6.60
N LYS A 2 6.65 -9.19 5.62
CA LYS A 2 6.55 -8.19 4.59
C LYS A 2 6.06 -6.84 5.07
N TYR A 3 5.15 -6.83 6.02
CA TYR A 3 4.63 -5.57 6.53
C TYR A 3 5.71 -4.79 7.25
N GLU A 4 6.55 -5.47 8.02
CA GLU A 4 7.59 -4.77 8.72
C GLU A 4 8.64 -4.24 7.77
N LYS A 5 8.93 -4.99 6.72
CA LYS A 5 9.83 -4.50 5.72
C LYS A 5 9.24 -3.28 5.01
N TRP A 6 7.95 -3.32 4.74
CA TRP A 6 7.25 -2.20 4.12
C TRP A 6 7.35 -0.95 5.01
N LYS A 7 7.13 -1.13 6.32
CA LYS A 7 7.20 -0.03 7.23
C LYS A 7 8.60 0.59 7.25
N ASP A 8 9.62 -0.24 7.28
CA ASP A 8 10.98 0.26 7.32
C ASP A 8 11.29 1.07 6.07
N ILE A 9 10.85 0.60 4.94
CA ILE A 9 11.13 1.29 3.69
C ILE A 9 10.42 2.62 3.63
N VAL A 10 9.16 2.68 4.06
CA VAL A 10 8.42 3.93 3.97
C VAL A 10 8.96 4.94 4.97
N ILE A 11 9.45 4.49 6.11
CA ILE A 11 10.00 5.41 7.09
C ILE A 11 11.33 5.98 6.60
N ILE A 12 12.16 5.17 6.00
CA ILE A 12 13.48 5.60 5.56
C ILE A 12 13.44 6.33 4.22
N SER A 13 12.69 5.82 3.28
CA SER A 13 12.74 6.31 1.91
C SER A 13 11.44 6.89 1.39
N GLY A 14 10.38 6.82 2.18
CA GLY A 14 9.10 7.35 1.77
C GLY A 14 8.46 6.55 0.66
N GLN A 15 7.47 7.17 0.03
CA GLN A 15 6.73 6.52 -1.04
C GLN A 15 7.62 6.18 -2.22
N GLN A 16 8.64 6.99 -2.46
CA GLN A 16 9.51 6.72 -3.58
C GLN A 16 10.25 5.40 -3.40
N GLY A 17 10.64 5.07 -2.17
CA GLY A 17 11.30 3.80 -1.93
C GLY A 17 10.38 2.63 -2.19
N LEU A 18 9.10 2.79 -1.84
CA LEU A 18 8.15 1.71 -2.10
C LEU A 18 7.96 1.50 -3.59
N SER A 19 7.93 2.58 -4.35
CA SER A 19 7.72 2.48 -5.78
C SER A 19 8.85 1.76 -6.49
N LEU A 20 10.04 1.76 -5.91
CA LEU A 20 11.16 1.11 -6.54
C LEU A 20 11.16 -0.40 -6.36
N ILE A 21 10.32 -0.91 -5.48
CA ILE A 21 10.26 -2.34 -5.22
C ILE A 21 9.03 -2.92 -5.90
N LYS A 22 9.23 -3.60 -7.01
CA LYS A 22 8.12 -4.08 -7.80
C LYS A 22 7.20 -5.01 -7.04
N GLY A 23 7.71 -5.76 -6.12
CA GLY A 23 6.90 -6.72 -5.40
C GLY A 23 5.79 -6.10 -4.57
N PHE A 24 5.89 -4.81 -4.26
CA PHE A 24 4.84 -4.14 -3.50
C PHE A 24 3.74 -3.60 -4.40
N SER A 25 3.98 -3.50 -5.69
CA SER A 25 2.98 -2.99 -6.64
C SER A 25 2.33 -1.71 -6.12
N ASP A 26 3.16 -0.78 -5.67
CA ASP A 26 2.66 0.45 -5.09
C ASP A 26 1.99 1.31 -6.16
N GLU A 27 0.79 1.80 -5.88
CA GLU A 27 0.06 2.58 -6.87
C GLU A 27 -0.87 3.58 -6.20
N ALA A 28 -1.17 4.65 -6.91
CA ALA A 28 -2.10 5.66 -6.42
C ALA A 28 -3.53 5.16 -6.63
N LEU A 29 -4.38 5.47 -5.68
CA LEU A 29 -5.79 5.10 -5.78
C LEU A 29 -6.60 6.26 -6.32
N LYS A 30 -7.82 5.97 -6.76
CA LYS A 30 -8.68 6.96 -7.35
C LYS A 30 -10.05 6.91 -6.71
N GLY A 31 -10.90 7.85 -7.07
CA GLY A 31 -12.27 7.90 -6.57
C GLY A 31 -12.30 8.28 -5.11
N ALA A 32 -13.04 7.55 -4.34
CA ALA A 32 -13.19 7.85 -2.93
C ALA A 32 -11.89 7.77 -2.18
N TRP A 33 -10.90 7.06 -2.72
CA TRP A 33 -9.60 6.91 -2.08
C TRP A 33 -8.53 7.81 -2.71
N ASP A 34 -8.94 8.83 -3.41
CA ASP A 34 -8.02 9.77 -4.00
C ASP A 34 -7.15 10.33 -2.88
N ALA A 35 -5.90 10.52 -3.10
CA ALA A 35 -4.91 10.94 -2.13
C ALA A 35 -4.33 9.78 -1.32
N TYR A 36 -4.84 8.58 -1.50
CA TYR A 36 -4.25 7.42 -0.85
C TYR A 36 -3.51 6.59 -1.87
N ARG A 37 -2.65 5.72 -1.38
CA ARG A 37 -1.91 4.79 -2.22
C ARG A 37 -2.07 3.39 -1.64
N SER A 38 -1.77 2.40 -2.45
CA SER A 38 -1.90 1.01 -2.02
C SER A 38 -0.62 0.26 -2.36
N SER A 39 -0.17 -0.56 -1.43
CA SER A 39 0.95 -1.47 -1.66
C SER A 39 0.49 -2.88 -1.36
N ARG A 40 0.94 -3.84 -2.16
CA ARG A 40 0.57 -5.23 -1.93
C ARG A 40 1.59 -5.86 -1.00
N LEU A 41 1.14 -6.48 0.07
CA LEU A 41 2.04 -7.20 0.96
C LEU A 41 2.21 -8.64 0.53
N ASN A 42 1.10 -9.28 0.14
CA ASN A 42 1.13 -10.64 -0.40
C ASN A 42 -0.20 -10.85 -1.12
N GLN A 43 -0.57 -12.07 -1.39
CA GLN A 43 -1.79 -12.32 -2.14
C GLN A 43 -3.05 -12.07 -1.33
N GLN A 44 -2.94 -11.93 -0.03
CA GLN A 44 -4.09 -11.77 0.82
C GLN A 44 -4.21 -10.42 1.48
N TYR A 45 -3.15 -9.66 1.56
CA TYR A 45 -3.16 -8.40 2.29
C TYR A 45 -2.55 -7.28 1.49
N ARG A 46 -3.07 -6.08 1.69
CA ARG A 46 -2.45 -4.90 1.13
C ARG A 46 -2.55 -3.77 2.14
N VAL A 47 -1.74 -2.75 1.96
CA VAL A 47 -1.72 -1.58 2.81
C VAL A 47 -2.29 -0.42 2.03
N ILE A 48 -3.25 0.28 2.60
CA ILE A 48 -3.74 1.52 2.03
C ILE A 48 -3.19 2.61 2.93
N TYR A 49 -2.53 3.57 2.37
CA TYR A 49 -1.84 4.57 3.17
C TYR A 49 -1.82 5.93 2.49
N LYS A 50 -1.55 6.95 3.29
CA LYS A 50 -1.26 8.27 2.75
C LYS A 50 -0.22 8.91 3.65
N ILE A 51 0.55 9.84 3.10
CA ILE A 51 1.60 10.52 3.82
C ILE A 51 1.25 12.00 3.83
N ILE A 52 1.13 12.56 5.04
CA ILE A 52 0.81 13.96 5.21
C ILE A 52 1.80 14.54 6.18
N ALA A 53 2.52 15.57 5.77
CA ALA A 53 3.48 16.25 6.64
C ALA A 53 4.45 15.29 7.31
N ASN A 54 4.96 14.35 6.55
CA ASN A 54 5.92 13.37 7.02
C ASN A 54 5.34 12.34 7.97
N GLU A 55 4.02 12.28 8.09
CA GLU A 55 3.39 11.24 8.89
C GLU A 55 2.69 10.27 7.98
N VAL A 56 2.78 9.00 8.30
CA VAL A 56 2.22 7.95 7.49
C VAL A 56 0.98 7.41 8.17
N TYR A 57 -0.16 7.50 7.47
CA TYR A 57 -1.42 6.97 7.99
C TYR A 57 -1.69 5.67 7.24
N VAL A 58 -1.83 4.60 7.98
CA VAL A 58 -1.83 3.25 7.40
C VAL A 58 -3.06 2.45 7.81
N GLN A 59 -3.59 1.72 6.86
CA GLN A 59 -4.66 0.77 7.14
C GLN A 59 -4.32 -0.50 6.37
N VAL A 60 -4.22 -1.63 7.07
CA VAL A 60 -3.92 -2.90 6.44
C VAL A 60 -5.24 -3.60 6.17
N GLU A 61 -5.44 -4.05 4.93
CA GLU A 61 -6.67 -4.69 4.56
C GLU A 61 -6.46 -6.07 4.02
N HIS A 62 -7.37 -6.95 4.32
CA HIS A 62 -7.39 -8.29 3.80
C HIS A 62 -8.12 -8.28 2.46
N VAL A 63 -7.49 -8.85 1.44
CA VAL A 63 -8.06 -8.86 0.12
C VAL A 63 -8.11 -10.31 -0.33
N SER A 64 -9.28 -10.83 -0.62
CA SER A 64 -9.37 -12.19 -1.11
C SER A 64 -9.40 -12.18 -2.63
N PRO A 65 -9.11 -13.28 -3.28
CA PRO A 65 -9.22 -13.34 -4.72
C PRO A 65 -10.63 -13.02 -5.21
N HIS A 66 -11.60 -13.33 -4.38
CA HIS A 66 -12.97 -13.03 -4.72
C HIS A 66 -13.20 -11.54 -4.80
N ASP A 67 -12.61 -10.77 -3.91
CA ASP A 67 -12.76 -9.34 -3.92
C ASP A 67 -12.13 -8.74 -5.16
N TYR A 68 -11.02 -9.27 -5.60
CA TYR A 68 -10.42 -8.78 -6.79
C TYR A 68 -11.35 -8.94 -7.97
N ARG A 69 -12.02 -10.07 -8.06
CA ARG A 69 -12.87 -10.28 -9.16
C ARG A 69 -14.03 -9.38 -9.16
N ARG A 70 -14.57 -9.08 -8.02
CA ARG A 70 -15.72 -8.26 -7.96
C ARG A 70 -15.44 -6.85 -8.27
N LYS A 71 -14.29 -6.41 -8.22
CA LYS A 71 -14.03 -5.13 -8.36
C LYS A 71 -14.41 -4.61 -9.58
N ASN A 72 -14.62 -4.72 -10.35
CA ASN A 72 -14.99 -4.17 -11.48
C ASN A 72 -15.72 -3.24 -11.52
#